data_8c55bf5c7e1d0589e484365cf5218e12
#
_entry.id   8c55bf5c7e1d0589e484365cf5218e12
#
_cell.length_a   1.000
_cell.length_b   1.000
_cell.length_c   1.000
_cell.angle_alpha   90.00
_cell.angle_beta   90.00
_cell.angle_gamma   90.00
#
_symmetry.space_group_name_H-M   'P 1'
#
loop_
_entity.id
_entity.type
_entity.pdbx_description
1 polymer ?
#
loop_
_entity_poly.entity_id
_entity_poly.type
_entity_poly.pdbx_seq_one_letter_code
_entity_poly.pdbx_strand_id
1 'polypeptide(L)' 'MNTNQIDIIDLFMDGKEAEGKVMIKKLIKKNDKYQGLSKSTGVSMQSLNRMLSTRGNPTSRNLFSILRNIK' A
#
# COMPACT_ATOMS: atom_id res chain seq x y z
N MET A 1 12.99 1.82 -7.21
CA MET A 1 11.51 1.75 -7.24
C MET A 1 11.00 1.99 -8.65
N ASN A 2 9.88 1.39 -9.01
CA ASN A 2 9.28 1.64 -10.31
C ASN A 2 8.42 2.92 -10.26
N THR A 3 7.95 3.36 -11.44
CA THR A 3 7.19 4.60 -11.56
C THR A 3 5.93 4.62 -10.70
N ASN A 4 5.22 3.48 -10.60
CA ASN A 4 4.00 3.40 -9.80
C ASN A 4 4.27 3.65 -8.31
N GLN A 5 5.36 3.14 -7.80
CA GLN A 5 5.74 3.36 -6.40
C GLN A 5 6.07 4.83 -6.15
N ILE A 6 6.76 5.47 -7.08
CA ILE A 6 7.10 6.89 -6.98
C ILE A 6 5.83 7.73 -6.99
N ASP A 7 4.89 7.41 -7.89
CA ASP A 7 3.62 8.13 -7.96
C ASP A 7 2.82 8.02 -6.65
N ILE A 8 2.80 6.84 -6.04
CA ILE A 8 2.12 6.63 -4.77
C ILE A 8 2.77 7.47 -3.66
N ILE A 9 4.10 7.47 -3.60
CA ILE A 9 4.83 8.26 -2.63
C ILE A 9 4.50 9.75 -2.79
N ASP A 10 4.48 10.24 -4.02
CA ASP A 10 4.15 11.63 -4.31
C ASP A 10 2.74 11.99 -3.83
N LEU A 11 1.78 11.10 -4.03
CA LEU A 11 0.42 11.34 -3.55
C LEU A 11 0.37 11.48 -2.03
N PHE A 12 1.08 10.62 -1.30
CA PHE A 12 1.13 10.73 0.15
C PHE A 12 1.86 11.99 0.60
N MET A 13 2.93 12.38 -0.07
CA MET A 13 3.67 13.60 0.24
C MET A 13 2.83 14.85 0.01
N ASP A 14 1.96 14.82 -0.99
CA ASP A 14 1.07 15.94 -1.31
C ASP A 14 -0.19 15.97 -0.45
N GLY A 15 -0.32 15.06 0.52
CA GLY A 15 -1.48 14.99 1.37
C GLY A 15 -2.69 14.31 0.73
N LYS A 16 -2.49 13.63 -0.38
CA LYS A 16 -3.56 12.92 -1.10
C LYS A 16 -3.59 11.44 -0.73
N GLU A 17 -3.68 11.18 0.58
CA GLU A 17 -3.61 9.80 1.10
C GLU A 17 -4.73 8.92 0.54
N ALA A 18 -5.92 9.46 0.36
CA ALA A 18 -7.05 8.68 -0.16
C ALA A 18 -6.74 8.15 -1.56
N GLU A 19 -6.18 9.00 -2.43
CA GLU A 19 -5.80 8.61 -3.77
C GLU A 19 -4.64 7.61 -3.76
N GLY A 20 -3.67 7.83 -2.90
CA GLY A 20 -2.54 6.92 -2.75
C GLY A 20 -2.98 5.53 -2.33
N LYS A 21 -3.91 5.45 -1.36
CA LYS A 21 -4.46 4.18 -0.91
C LYS A 21 -5.21 3.46 -2.03
N VAL A 22 -5.98 4.18 -2.83
CA VAL A 22 -6.70 3.60 -3.97
C VAL A 22 -5.70 3.00 -4.98
N MET A 23 -4.62 3.70 -5.27
CA MET A 23 -3.60 3.19 -6.19
C MET A 23 -2.94 1.92 -5.67
N ILE A 24 -2.62 1.88 -4.37
CA ILE A 24 -2.05 0.68 -3.75
C ILE A 24 -3.02 -0.49 -3.89
N LYS A 25 -4.29 -0.27 -3.58
CA LYS A 25 -5.32 -1.31 -3.69
C LYS A 25 -5.42 -1.85 -5.10
N LYS A 26 -5.39 -0.98 -6.10
CA LYS A 26 -5.44 -1.40 -7.50
C LYS A 26 -4.26 -2.29 -7.86
N LEU A 27 -3.07 -1.93 -7.42
CA LEU A 27 -1.87 -2.72 -7.69
C LEU A 27 -1.93 -4.09 -7.04
N ILE A 28 -2.40 -4.15 -5.79
CA ILE A 28 -2.52 -5.42 -5.06
C ILE A 28 -3.57 -6.31 -5.72
N LYS A 29 -4.73 -5.76 -6.06
CA LYS A 29 -5.81 -6.51 -6.71
C LYS A 29 -5.40 -7.04 -8.06
N LYS A 30 -4.78 -6.19 -8.86
CA LYS A 30 -4.35 -6.56 -10.21
C LYS A 30 -3.42 -7.76 -10.20
N ASN A 31 -2.58 -7.87 -9.18
CA ASN A 31 -1.56 -8.90 -9.11
C ASN A 31 -1.90 -10.01 -8.11
N ASP A 32 -3.06 -9.93 -7.46
CA ASP A 32 -3.52 -10.89 -6.45
C ASP A 32 -2.45 -11.12 -5.37
N LYS A 33 -1.92 -10.04 -4.82
CA LYS A 33 -0.75 -10.10 -3.94
C LYS A 33 -1.01 -9.90 -2.46
N TYR A 34 -2.28 -9.93 -2.02
CA TYR A 34 -2.57 -9.74 -0.60
C TYR A 34 -1.88 -10.78 0.27
N GLN A 35 -1.95 -12.07 -0.12
CA GLN A 35 -1.30 -13.13 0.64
C GLN A 35 0.22 -12.99 0.64
N GLY A 36 0.80 -12.77 -0.53
CA GLY A 36 2.23 -12.57 -0.64
C GLY A 36 2.70 -11.38 0.16
N LEU A 37 1.94 -10.29 0.11
CA LEU A 37 2.26 -9.08 0.83
C LEU A 37 2.18 -9.29 2.34
N SER A 38 1.16 -10.03 2.81
CA SER A 38 1.04 -10.36 4.22
C SER A 38 2.25 -11.14 4.72
N LYS A 39 2.70 -12.13 3.94
CA LYS A 39 3.88 -12.92 4.30
C LYS A 39 5.15 -12.07 4.30
N SER A 40 5.32 -11.22 3.31
CA SER A 40 6.53 -10.41 3.15
C SER A 40 6.66 -9.33 4.21
N THR A 41 5.55 -8.71 4.59
CA THR A 41 5.57 -7.61 5.54
C THR A 41 5.37 -8.05 6.98
N GLY A 42 4.87 -9.27 7.19
CA GLY A 42 4.50 -9.74 8.52
C GLY A 42 3.21 -9.13 9.04
N VAL A 43 2.47 -8.42 8.19
CA VAL A 43 1.21 -7.78 8.55
C VAL A 43 0.06 -8.64 8.03
N SER A 44 -0.95 -8.90 8.87
CA SER A 44 -2.08 -9.73 8.48
C SER A 44 -2.87 -9.09 7.34
N MET A 45 -3.55 -9.93 6.54
CA MET A 45 -4.41 -9.44 5.45
C MET A 45 -5.48 -8.49 5.97
N GLN A 46 -6.02 -8.79 7.16
CA GLN A 46 -7.01 -7.94 7.81
C GLN A 46 -6.45 -6.56 8.10
N SER A 47 -5.24 -6.50 8.63
CA SER A 47 -4.57 -5.23 8.94
C SER A 47 -4.24 -4.46 7.66
N LEU A 48 -3.81 -5.16 6.60
CA LEU A 48 -3.56 -4.52 5.32
C LEU A 48 -4.83 -3.87 4.78
N ASN A 49 -5.95 -4.59 4.81
CA ASN A 49 -7.23 -4.05 4.37
C ASN A 49 -7.65 -2.82 5.19
N ARG A 50 -7.44 -2.88 6.50
CA ARG A 50 -7.77 -1.78 7.39
C ARG A 50 -6.93 -0.54 7.10
N MET A 51 -5.63 -0.73 6.92
CA MET A 51 -4.73 0.39 6.62
C MET A 51 -5.07 1.08 5.30
N LEU A 52 -5.58 0.32 4.33
CA LEU A 52 -5.90 0.83 3.01
C LEU A 52 -7.37 1.23 2.87
N SER A 53 -8.15 1.14 3.95
CA SER A 53 -9.55 1.56 3.95
C SER A 53 -9.64 3.09 4.09
N THR A 54 -10.84 3.61 3.85
CA THR A 54 -11.09 5.06 3.93
C THR A 54 -10.72 5.65 5.29
N ARG A 55 -10.97 4.90 6.37
CA ARG A 55 -10.73 5.38 7.73
C ARG A 55 -9.36 5.03 8.28
N GLY A 56 -8.70 4.06 7.69
CA GLY A 56 -7.39 3.64 8.15
C GLY A 56 -6.30 4.38 7.43
N ASN A 57 -5.14 4.48 8.08
CA ASN A 57 -3.95 5.03 7.46
C ASN A 57 -2.77 4.15 7.83
N PRO A 58 -1.95 3.75 6.86
CA PRO A 58 -0.73 3.02 7.18
C PRO A 58 0.27 3.95 7.88
N THR A 59 1.03 3.40 8.82
CA THR A 59 2.17 4.13 9.34
C THR A 59 3.22 4.24 8.23
N SER A 60 4.14 5.19 8.35
CA SER A 60 5.22 5.33 7.36
C SER A 60 5.98 4.03 7.18
N ARG A 61 6.26 3.35 8.29
CA ARG A 61 6.97 2.07 8.27
C ARG A 61 6.22 1.02 7.46
N ASN A 62 4.91 0.88 7.71
CA ASN A 62 4.09 -0.09 6.99
C ASN A 62 3.92 0.30 5.53
N LEU A 63 3.73 1.58 5.27
CA LEU A 63 3.60 2.08 3.91
C LEU A 63 4.83 1.73 3.08
N PHE A 64 6.02 2.00 3.59
CA PHE A 64 7.25 1.70 2.86
C PHE A 64 7.47 0.20 2.72
N SER A 65 7.08 -0.60 3.72
CA SER A 65 7.13 -2.06 3.61
C SER A 65 6.24 -2.55 2.47
N ILE A 66 5.03 -2.02 2.37
CA ILE A 66 4.10 -2.36 1.28
C ILE A 66 4.72 -2.00 -0.06
N LEU A 67 5.18 -0.76 -0.20
CA LEU A 67 5.74 -0.26 -1.46
C LEU A 67 6.96 -1.05 -1.89
N ARG A 68 7.80 -1.45 -0.95
CA ARG A 68 9.00 -2.23 -1.23
C ARG A 68 8.66 -3.61 -1.79
N ASN A 69 7.53 -4.18 -1.39
CA ASN A 69 7.14 -5.53 -1.75
C ASN A 69 6.13 -5.59 -2.91
N ILE A 70 5.61 -4.46 -3.35
CA ILE A 70 4.77 -4.37 -4.56
C ILE A 70 5.69 -4.18 -5.75
N LYS A 71 5.55 -5.04 -6.75
CA LYS A 71 6.32 -4.93 -7.99
C LYS A 71 5.41 -4.93 -9.20
#